data_77910318f98b96e911455b33e3d15cc6
#
_entry.id   77910318f98b96e911455b33e3d15cc6
#
_cell.length_a   1.000
_cell.length_b   1.000
_cell.length_c   1.000
_cell.angle_alpha   90.00
_cell.angle_beta   90.00
_cell.angle_gamma   90.00
#
_symmetry.space_group_name_H-M   'P 1'
#
loop_
_entity.id
_entity.type
_entity.pdbx_description
1 polymer ?
#
loop_
_entity_poly.entity_id
_entity_poly.type
_entity_poly.pdbx_seq_one_letter_code
_entity_poly.pdbx_strand_id
1 'polypeptide(L)'
;FNGNIYGLGANSGVGKSTTAINYLMPSVLEHNEKMVIMINEEDQDKVKKELLVWVANNLYSAGLHKYILRDGHFSKDVLDKLRKAAKYLEALKERRNITIVPFEKYTVKAAIKVIKKYSSMGVRLFVLDTLKESSDSRDTETWKSMERDMVDLYDVVKPAAKNVALFVTYQLGKASVKMRYLTNNEIGQAKNILD
;
A
#
# COMPACT_ATOMS: atom_id res chain seq x y z
N PHE A 1 12.09 8.93 7.11
CA PHE A 1 11.33 8.34 5.98
C PHE A 1 10.75 9.37 5.02
N ASN A 2 10.42 10.59 5.45
CA ASN A 2 9.75 11.56 4.59
C ASN A 2 10.63 12.03 3.42
N GLY A 3 9.98 12.39 2.31
CA GLY A 3 10.64 12.90 1.12
C GLY A 3 11.19 11.84 0.16
N ASN A 4 10.81 10.57 0.34
CA ASN A 4 11.29 9.45 -0.47
C ASN A 4 10.17 8.52 -0.95
N ILE A 5 10.46 7.78 -2.01
CA ILE A 5 9.65 6.65 -2.48
C ILE A 5 10.35 5.36 -2.06
N TYR A 6 9.57 4.41 -1.54
CA TYR A 6 10.00 3.08 -1.12
C TYR A 6 9.31 2.04 -1.98
N GLY A 7 10.06 1.31 -2.79
CA GLY A 7 9.54 0.30 -3.68
C GLY A 7 9.51 -1.10 -3.05
N LEU A 8 8.40 -1.81 -3.16
CA LEU A 8 8.25 -3.21 -2.78
C LEU A 8 7.84 -4.04 -4.00
N GLY A 9 8.83 -4.65 -4.63
CA GLY A 9 8.61 -5.54 -5.78
C GLY A 9 8.42 -6.98 -5.34
N ALA A 10 7.37 -7.64 -5.83
CA ALA A 10 7.18 -9.08 -5.65
C ALA A 10 6.21 -9.66 -6.68
N ASN A 11 6.20 -10.99 -6.81
CA ASN A 11 5.24 -11.70 -7.64
C ASN A 11 3.80 -11.53 -7.13
N SER A 12 2.81 -11.80 -7.98
CA SER A 12 1.40 -11.77 -7.55
C SER A 12 1.14 -12.78 -6.43
N GLY A 13 0.31 -12.42 -5.47
CA GLY A 13 -0.13 -13.31 -4.40
C GLY A 13 0.83 -13.53 -3.23
N VAL A 14 2.06 -12.99 -3.27
CA VAL A 14 3.07 -13.20 -2.20
C VAL A 14 2.95 -12.24 -1.00
N GLY A 15 1.92 -11.40 -0.97
CA GLY A 15 1.61 -10.57 0.21
C GLY A 15 2.22 -9.17 0.21
N LYS A 16 2.43 -8.53 -0.94
CA LYS A 16 2.92 -7.15 -1.04
C LYS A 16 2.16 -6.17 -0.15
N SER A 17 0.84 -6.13 -0.32
CA SER A 17 -0.06 -5.25 0.45
C SER A 17 0.04 -5.53 1.95
N THR A 18 0.02 -6.81 2.32
CA THR A 18 0.20 -7.25 3.72
C THR A 18 1.56 -6.80 4.29
N THR A 19 2.62 -6.88 3.49
CA THR A 19 3.96 -6.42 3.90
C THR A 19 3.98 -4.92 4.10
N ALA A 20 3.43 -4.12 3.17
CA ALA A 20 3.33 -2.67 3.32
C ALA A 20 2.55 -2.27 4.59
N ILE A 21 1.42 -2.93 4.87
CA ILE A 21 0.64 -2.73 6.08
C ILE A 21 1.46 -3.07 7.33
N ASN A 22 2.17 -4.21 7.36
CA ASN A 22 3.00 -4.62 8.48
C ASN A 22 4.10 -3.60 8.81
N TYR A 23 4.69 -2.98 7.79
CA TYR A 23 5.73 -1.95 7.98
C TYR A 23 5.17 -0.62 8.49
N LEU A 24 3.99 -0.23 8.05
CA LEU A 24 3.48 1.13 8.28
C LEU A 24 2.52 1.25 9.46
N MET A 25 1.79 0.19 9.79
CA MET A 25 0.84 0.20 10.91
C MET A 25 1.48 0.55 12.26
N PRO A 26 2.69 0.09 12.61
CA PRO A 26 3.35 0.55 13.84
C PRO A 26 3.48 2.08 13.92
N SER A 27 3.87 2.74 12.83
CA SER A 27 3.97 4.22 12.81
C SER A 27 2.62 4.90 13.02
N VAL A 28 1.54 4.34 12.47
CA VAL A 28 0.18 4.86 12.67
C VAL A 28 -0.23 4.74 14.13
N LEU A 29 0.11 3.63 14.80
CA LEU A 29 -0.34 3.36 16.16
C LEU A 29 0.54 4.01 17.23
N GLU A 30 1.86 3.92 17.08
CA GLU A 30 2.82 4.37 18.10
C GLU A 30 3.07 5.88 18.01
N HIS A 31 3.07 6.43 16.79
CA HIS A 31 3.38 7.84 16.55
C HIS A 31 2.15 8.67 16.15
N ASN A 32 0.95 8.06 16.16
CA ASN A 32 -0.30 8.70 15.74
C ASN A 32 -0.21 9.33 14.33
N GLU A 33 0.57 8.70 13.44
CA GLU A 33 0.71 9.15 12.08
C GLU A 33 -0.56 8.88 11.27
N LYS A 34 -0.79 9.71 10.26
CA LYS A 34 -1.91 9.52 9.32
C LYS A 34 -1.41 8.85 8.06
N MET A 35 -2.13 7.83 7.61
CA MET A 35 -1.82 7.04 6.43
C MET A 35 -2.96 7.05 5.41
N VAL A 36 -2.60 7.21 4.14
CA VAL A 36 -3.53 7.04 3.00
C VAL A 36 -3.08 5.84 2.18
N ILE A 37 -3.99 4.90 1.96
CA ILE A 37 -3.78 3.71 1.14
C ILE A 37 -4.57 3.92 -0.16
N MET A 38 -3.85 4.12 -1.26
CA MET A 38 -4.39 4.23 -2.61
C MET A 38 -4.38 2.85 -3.26
N ILE A 39 -5.52 2.37 -3.71
CA ILE A 39 -5.67 1.03 -4.29
C ILE A 39 -6.24 1.09 -5.71
N ASN A 40 -5.71 0.28 -6.60
CA ASN A 40 -6.14 0.23 -8.00
C ASN A 40 -6.36 -1.18 -8.56
N GLU A 41 -6.02 -2.22 -7.83
CA GLU A 41 -6.23 -3.63 -8.22
C GLU A 41 -7.07 -4.39 -7.23
N GLU A 42 -6.88 -4.10 -5.94
CA GLU A 42 -7.54 -4.81 -4.87
C GLU A 42 -8.88 -4.16 -4.50
N ASP A 43 -9.82 -4.98 -4.01
CA ASP A 43 -11.05 -4.47 -3.42
C ASP A 43 -10.75 -3.83 -2.05
N GLN A 44 -11.46 -2.74 -1.75
CA GLN A 44 -11.40 -2.09 -0.44
C GLN A 44 -11.65 -3.06 0.72
N ASP A 45 -12.57 -3.99 0.55
CA ASP A 45 -12.92 -4.94 1.60
C ASP A 45 -11.80 -5.92 1.89
N LYS A 46 -10.96 -6.23 0.88
CA LYS A 46 -9.75 -7.01 1.11
C LYS A 46 -8.75 -6.26 1.97
N VAL A 47 -8.50 -4.99 1.67
CA VAL A 47 -7.60 -4.15 2.48
C VAL A 47 -8.14 -3.97 3.91
N LYS A 48 -9.45 -3.75 4.07
CA LYS A 48 -10.09 -3.68 5.40
C LYS A 48 -9.93 -4.98 6.19
N LYS A 49 -10.08 -6.14 5.53
CA LYS A 49 -9.86 -7.46 6.15
C LYS A 49 -8.40 -7.65 6.58
N GLU A 50 -7.44 -7.22 5.76
CA GLU A 50 -6.02 -7.29 6.12
C GLU A 50 -5.71 -6.40 7.33
N LEU A 51 -6.22 -5.17 7.37
CA LEU A 51 -6.10 -4.28 8.53
C LEU A 51 -6.75 -4.88 9.78
N LEU A 52 -7.92 -5.51 9.63
CA LEU A 52 -8.63 -6.16 10.74
C LEU A 52 -7.80 -7.33 11.32
N VAL A 53 -7.26 -8.19 10.46
CA VAL A 53 -6.39 -9.29 10.89
C VAL A 53 -5.14 -8.75 11.56
N TRP A 54 -4.55 -7.70 11.01
CA TRP A 54 -3.36 -7.08 11.58
C TRP A 54 -3.62 -6.56 13.00
N VAL A 55 -4.68 -5.78 13.19
CA VAL A 55 -5.05 -5.23 14.52
C VAL A 55 -5.42 -6.35 15.49
N ALA A 56 -6.20 -7.34 15.05
CA ALA A 56 -6.60 -8.46 15.90
C ALA A 56 -5.39 -9.28 16.39
N ASN A 57 -4.39 -9.48 15.53
CA ASN A 57 -3.19 -10.23 15.87
C ASN A 57 -2.24 -9.43 16.77
N ASN A 58 -1.96 -8.18 16.40
CA ASN A 58 -0.91 -7.40 17.06
C ASN A 58 -1.38 -6.74 18.37
N LEU A 59 -2.66 -6.32 18.46
CA LEU A 59 -3.18 -5.69 19.68
C LEU A 59 -3.93 -6.65 20.59
N TYR A 60 -4.50 -7.73 20.06
CA TYR A 60 -5.35 -8.64 20.82
C TYR A 60 -4.90 -10.10 20.79
N SER A 61 -3.75 -10.40 20.18
CA SER A 61 -3.17 -11.76 20.11
C SER A 61 -4.17 -12.82 19.62
N ALA A 62 -4.87 -12.52 18.53
CA ALA A 62 -5.92 -13.38 18.00
C ALA A 62 -5.39 -14.63 17.27
N GLY A 63 -4.14 -14.64 16.81
CA GLY A 63 -3.52 -15.77 16.11
C GLY A 63 -4.16 -16.12 14.76
N LEU A 64 -4.69 -15.12 14.06
CA LEU A 64 -5.44 -15.30 12.82
C LEU A 64 -4.55 -15.27 11.59
N HIS A 65 -4.80 -16.21 10.68
CA HIS A 65 -4.36 -16.09 9.28
C HIS A 65 -5.47 -15.49 8.43
N LYS A 66 -5.11 -14.71 7.42
CA LYS A 66 -6.07 -14.04 6.53
C LYS A 66 -7.08 -14.99 5.86
N TYR A 67 -6.73 -16.25 5.68
CA TYR A 67 -7.62 -17.26 5.10
C TYR A 67 -8.72 -17.71 6.06
N ILE A 68 -8.50 -17.66 7.37
CA ILE A 68 -9.48 -18.06 8.39
C ILE A 68 -10.72 -17.16 8.35
N LEU A 69 -10.56 -15.88 7.99
CA LEU A 69 -11.71 -14.97 7.82
C LEU A 69 -12.68 -15.43 6.72
N ARG A 70 -12.19 -16.18 5.72
CA ARG A 70 -13.01 -16.70 4.64
C ARG A 70 -13.86 -17.89 5.09
N ASP A 71 -13.31 -18.72 5.96
CA ASP A 71 -13.93 -19.99 6.34
C ASP A 71 -15.02 -19.82 7.42
N GLY A 72 -15.05 -18.68 8.11
CA GLY A 72 -16.16 -18.25 8.98
C GLY A 72 -16.34 -18.99 10.30
N HIS A 73 -15.50 -19.96 10.60
CA HIS A 73 -15.58 -20.74 11.84
C HIS A 73 -14.63 -20.16 12.90
N PHE A 74 -15.18 -19.41 13.84
CA PHE A 74 -14.41 -18.79 14.92
C PHE A 74 -14.89 -19.28 16.29
N SER A 75 -13.94 -19.48 17.20
CA SER A 75 -14.27 -19.63 18.60
C SER A 75 -14.84 -18.30 19.15
N LYS A 76 -15.57 -18.39 20.26
CA LYS A 76 -16.11 -17.19 20.93
C LYS A 76 -15.02 -16.17 21.28
N ASP A 77 -13.88 -16.62 21.77
CA ASP A 77 -12.72 -15.77 22.10
C ASP A 77 -12.21 -15.02 20.88
N VAL A 78 -12.02 -15.70 19.73
CA VAL A 78 -11.58 -15.09 18.49
C VAL A 78 -12.59 -14.06 17.98
N LEU A 79 -13.89 -14.35 18.06
CA LEU A 79 -14.95 -13.41 17.69
C LEU A 79 -14.91 -12.13 18.54
N ASP A 80 -14.69 -12.26 19.84
CA ASP A 80 -14.60 -11.11 20.73
C ASP A 80 -13.35 -10.26 20.44
N LYS A 81 -12.21 -10.87 20.12
CA LYS A 81 -11.01 -10.18 19.67
C LYS A 81 -11.21 -9.45 18.33
N LEU A 82 -11.89 -10.10 17.38
CA LEU A 82 -12.25 -9.47 16.10
C LEU A 82 -13.18 -8.26 16.29
N ARG A 83 -14.18 -8.35 17.18
CA ARG A 83 -15.06 -7.21 17.50
C ARG A 83 -14.29 -6.04 18.09
N LYS A 84 -13.35 -6.30 19.01
CA LYS A 84 -12.46 -5.28 19.58
C LYS A 84 -11.60 -4.63 18.50
N ALA A 85 -11.02 -5.43 17.62
CA ALA A 85 -10.21 -4.96 16.51
C ALA A 85 -11.02 -4.10 15.53
N ALA A 86 -12.24 -4.52 15.18
CA ALA A 86 -13.14 -3.76 14.31
C ALA A 86 -13.49 -2.38 14.93
N LYS A 87 -13.87 -2.36 16.21
CA LYS A 87 -14.16 -1.10 16.93
C LYS A 87 -12.94 -0.17 16.96
N TYR A 88 -11.74 -0.72 17.14
CA TYR A 88 -10.51 0.05 17.11
C TYR A 88 -10.24 0.66 15.73
N LEU A 89 -10.44 -0.11 14.66
CA LEU A 89 -10.29 0.40 13.28
C LEU A 89 -11.32 1.47 12.93
N GLU A 90 -12.56 1.35 13.41
CA GLU A 90 -13.57 2.39 13.26
C GLU A 90 -13.11 3.70 13.92
N ALA A 91 -12.57 3.64 15.13
CA ALA A 91 -12.01 4.81 15.79
C ALA A 91 -10.83 5.44 15.03
N LEU A 92 -9.94 4.64 14.44
CA LEU A 92 -8.85 5.14 13.58
C LEU A 92 -9.39 5.81 12.30
N LYS A 93 -10.45 5.26 11.72
CA LYS A 93 -11.11 5.85 10.55
C LYS A 93 -11.78 7.19 10.89
N GLU A 94 -12.52 7.27 12.01
CA GLU A 94 -13.17 8.50 12.48
C GLU A 94 -12.15 9.60 12.73
N ARG A 95 -11.00 9.27 13.32
CA ARG A 95 -9.86 10.19 13.53
C ARG A 95 -9.10 10.51 12.27
N ARG A 96 -9.42 9.86 11.15
CA ARG A 96 -8.71 9.95 9.86
C ARG A 96 -7.23 9.55 9.94
N ASN A 97 -6.89 8.63 10.84
CA ASN A 97 -5.55 8.07 10.89
C ASN A 97 -5.32 7.10 9.72
N ILE A 98 -6.36 6.41 9.27
CA ILE A 98 -6.29 5.54 8.09
C ILE A 98 -7.40 5.94 7.12
N THR A 99 -7.02 6.20 5.86
CA THR A 99 -7.95 6.48 4.77
C THR A 99 -7.63 5.57 3.59
N ILE A 100 -8.63 4.88 3.05
CA ILE A 100 -8.51 4.06 1.84
C ILE A 100 -9.13 4.84 0.69
N VAL A 101 -8.38 4.99 -0.41
CA VAL A 101 -8.80 5.68 -1.62
C VAL A 101 -8.72 4.71 -2.79
N PRO A 102 -9.85 4.15 -3.24
CA PRO A 102 -9.89 3.32 -4.44
C PRO A 102 -9.86 4.17 -5.70
N PHE A 103 -9.16 3.70 -6.72
CA PHE A 103 -9.23 4.26 -8.05
C PHE A 103 -10.09 3.36 -8.95
N GLU A 104 -11.19 3.87 -9.48
CA GLU A 104 -11.95 3.18 -10.54
C GLU A 104 -11.11 3.09 -11.82
N LYS A 105 -10.43 4.19 -12.14
CA LYS A 105 -9.48 4.30 -13.23
C LYS A 105 -8.19 4.92 -12.70
N TYR A 106 -7.13 4.12 -12.67
CA TYR A 106 -5.84 4.58 -12.20
C TYR A 106 -5.15 5.48 -13.23
N THR A 107 -4.68 6.63 -12.78
CA THR A 107 -3.70 7.47 -13.46
C THR A 107 -2.71 8.02 -12.43
N VAL A 108 -1.47 8.24 -12.84
CA VAL A 108 -0.48 8.89 -11.96
C VAL A 108 -0.94 10.28 -11.51
N LYS A 109 -1.61 11.02 -12.39
CA LYS A 109 -2.18 12.34 -12.07
C LYS A 109 -3.24 12.27 -10.98
N ALA A 110 -4.06 11.20 -10.96
CA ALA A 110 -5.04 10.98 -9.89
C ALA A 110 -4.34 10.68 -8.56
N ALA A 111 -3.31 9.83 -8.56
CA ALA A 111 -2.51 9.55 -7.37
C ALA A 111 -1.83 10.82 -6.83
N ILE A 112 -1.22 11.63 -7.70
CA ILE A 112 -0.63 12.92 -7.35
C ILE A 112 -1.66 13.87 -6.71
N LYS A 113 -2.88 13.95 -7.26
CA LYS A 113 -3.96 14.76 -6.65
C LYS A 113 -4.31 14.30 -5.24
N VAL A 114 -4.37 12.98 -5.02
CA VAL A 114 -4.60 12.40 -3.70
C VAL A 114 -3.46 12.78 -2.74
N ILE A 115 -2.21 12.58 -3.14
CA ILE A 115 -1.03 12.95 -2.33
C ILE A 115 -1.07 14.44 -1.97
N LYS A 116 -1.28 15.33 -2.94
CA LYS A 116 -1.36 16.78 -2.71
C LYS A 116 -2.49 17.15 -1.75
N LYS A 117 -3.68 16.58 -1.93
CA LYS A 117 -4.84 16.81 -1.08
C LYS A 117 -4.59 16.40 0.37
N TYR A 118 -4.19 15.15 0.58
CA TYR A 118 -4.06 14.61 1.93
C TYR A 118 -2.79 15.10 2.65
N SER A 119 -1.71 15.40 1.93
CA SER A 119 -0.53 16.02 2.53
C SER A 119 -0.82 17.42 3.09
N SER A 120 -1.71 18.21 2.43
CA SER A 120 -2.17 19.50 2.97
C SER A 120 -3.04 19.35 4.23
N MET A 121 -3.59 18.15 4.48
CA MET A 121 -4.33 17.78 5.70
C MET A 121 -3.44 17.13 6.78
N GLY A 122 -2.11 17.18 6.58
CA GLY A 122 -1.12 16.66 7.54
C GLY A 122 -0.80 15.17 7.40
N VAL A 123 -1.26 14.49 6.33
CA VAL A 123 -0.87 13.11 6.07
C VAL A 123 0.58 13.06 5.58
N ARG A 124 1.39 12.14 6.14
CA ARG A 124 2.79 11.95 5.79
C ARG A 124 3.11 10.57 5.23
N LEU A 125 2.25 9.59 5.45
CA LEU A 125 2.44 8.22 4.96
C LEU A 125 1.43 7.92 3.85
N PHE A 126 1.94 7.48 2.70
CA PHE A 126 1.13 7.07 1.55
C PHE A 126 1.54 5.69 1.08
N VAL A 127 0.56 4.90 0.66
CA VAL A 127 0.74 3.60 -0.01
C VAL A 127 0.06 3.68 -1.37
N LEU A 128 0.75 3.26 -2.43
CA LEU A 128 0.18 3.03 -3.75
C LEU A 128 0.26 1.53 -4.07
N ASP A 129 -0.87 0.88 -4.05
CA ASP A 129 -0.98 -0.57 -4.27
C ASP A 129 -1.92 -0.86 -5.45
N THR A 130 -1.38 -1.04 -6.64
CA THR A 130 -0.04 -1.30 -7.15
C THR A 130 0.35 -0.22 -8.17
N LEU A 131 1.64 0.09 -8.32
CA LEU A 131 2.11 0.87 -9.47
C LEU A 131 1.97 0.01 -10.73
N LYS A 132 1.25 0.53 -11.69
CA LYS A 132 1.07 -0.04 -13.03
C LYS A 132 1.00 1.10 -14.03
N GLU A 133 1.05 0.75 -15.29
CA GLU A 133 0.89 1.70 -16.37
C GLU A 133 -0.36 2.58 -16.16
N SER A 134 -0.19 3.87 -16.31
CA SER A 134 -1.28 4.84 -16.22
C SER A 134 -2.26 4.64 -17.37
N SER A 135 -3.55 4.64 -17.09
CA SER A 135 -4.58 4.41 -18.11
C SER A 135 -4.71 5.53 -19.16
N ASP A 136 -4.02 6.64 -18.97
CA ASP A 136 -3.89 7.75 -19.92
C ASP A 136 -2.50 7.80 -20.59
N SER A 137 -1.66 6.77 -20.39
CA SER A 137 -0.37 6.66 -21.05
C SER A 137 -0.53 6.62 -22.57
N ARG A 138 0.33 7.35 -23.27
CA ARG A 138 0.46 7.34 -24.73
C ARG A 138 1.73 6.65 -25.21
N ASP A 139 2.52 6.14 -24.27
CA ASP A 139 3.77 5.47 -24.59
C ASP A 139 3.49 4.07 -25.15
N THR A 140 4.25 3.70 -26.16
CA THR A 140 4.18 2.35 -26.75
C THR A 140 4.87 1.29 -25.89
N GLU A 141 5.72 1.73 -24.95
CA GLU A 141 6.49 0.87 -24.06
C GLU A 141 6.09 1.14 -22.59
N THR A 142 5.46 0.17 -21.96
CA THR A 142 4.94 0.23 -20.59
C THR A 142 6.00 0.70 -19.57
N TRP A 143 7.27 0.26 -19.72
CA TRP A 143 8.33 0.62 -18.77
C TRP A 143 8.71 2.10 -18.83
N LYS A 144 8.72 2.72 -20.02
CA LYS A 144 8.96 4.16 -20.15
C LYS A 144 7.87 4.99 -19.50
N SER A 145 6.62 4.52 -19.62
CA SER A 145 5.49 5.13 -18.93
C SER A 145 5.65 5.05 -17.41
N MET A 146 5.99 3.87 -16.89
CA MET A 146 6.16 3.67 -15.44
C MET A 146 7.36 4.45 -14.89
N GLU A 147 8.48 4.55 -15.62
CA GLU A 147 9.62 5.37 -15.24
C GLU A 147 9.23 6.83 -15.11
N ARG A 148 8.52 7.36 -16.09
CA ARG A 148 8.00 8.75 -16.05
C ARG A 148 7.04 8.97 -14.89
N ASP A 149 6.12 8.01 -14.68
CA ASP A 149 5.17 8.05 -13.56
C ASP A 149 5.89 8.09 -12.20
N MET A 150 7.02 7.36 -12.05
CA MET A 150 7.84 7.39 -10.85
C MET A 150 8.54 8.74 -10.65
N VAL A 151 9.06 9.35 -11.73
CA VAL A 151 9.64 10.69 -11.67
C VAL A 151 8.58 11.72 -11.24
N ASP A 152 7.39 11.68 -11.83
CA ASP A 152 6.28 12.57 -11.48
C ASP A 152 5.84 12.41 -10.02
N LEU A 153 5.80 11.18 -9.52
CA LEU A 153 5.51 10.88 -8.12
C LEU A 153 6.61 11.40 -7.19
N TYR A 154 7.89 11.20 -7.55
CA TYR A 154 9.02 11.67 -6.76
C TYR A 154 9.03 13.21 -6.66
N ASP A 155 8.73 13.91 -7.74
CA ASP A 155 8.64 15.37 -7.75
C ASP A 155 7.60 15.92 -6.77
N VAL A 156 6.59 15.12 -6.43
CA VAL A 156 5.57 15.50 -5.43
C VAL A 156 5.99 15.14 -4.02
N VAL A 157 6.65 14.00 -3.82
CA VAL A 157 6.97 13.50 -2.48
C VAL A 157 8.27 14.06 -1.89
N LYS A 158 9.21 14.50 -2.73
CA LYS A 158 10.54 14.98 -2.32
C LYS A 158 10.50 16.07 -1.23
N PRO A 159 11.59 16.25 -0.45
CA PRO A 159 11.62 17.21 0.67
C PRO A 159 11.27 18.64 0.30
N ALA A 160 11.71 19.09 -0.88
CA ALA A 160 11.44 20.45 -1.40
C ALA A 160 9.97 20.66 -1.84
N ALA A 161 9.15 19.60 -1.89
CA ALA A 161 7.74 19.65 -2.27
C ALA A 161 6.82 19.34 -1.07
N LYS A 162 6.27 18.13 -0.99
CA LYS A 162 5.34 17.74 0.08
C LYS A 162 6.00 17.08 1.29
N ASN A 163 7.23 16.62 1.13
CA ASN A 163 8.02 15.95 2.17
C ASN A 163 7.22 14.82 2.84
N VAL A 164 6.77 13.86 2.05
CA VAL A 164 5.98 12.71 2.48
C VAL A 164 6.69 11.41 2.13
N ALA A 165 6.38 10.31 2.81
CA ALA A 165 6.82 8.98 2.44
C ALA A 165 5.77 8.31 1.56
N LEU A 166 6.19 7.78 0.40
CA LEU A 166 5.34 7.01 -0.50
C LEU A 166 5.87 5.58 -0.62
N PHE A 167 5.09 4.61 -0.17
CA PHE A 167 5.33 3.19 -0.39
C PHE A 167 4.59 2.74 -1.64
N VAL A 168 5.34 2.17 -2.58
CA VAL A 168 4.81 1.72 -3.86
C VAL A 168 5.02 0.22 -3.97
N THR A 169 3.94 -0.53 -4.18
CA THR A 169 4.06 -1.94 -4.55
C THR A 169 4.09 -2.06 -6.06
N TYR A 170 4.83 -3.00 -6.60
CA TYR A 170 4.83 -3.32 -8.02
C TYR A 170 5.00 -4.81 -8.28
N GLN A 171 4.50 -5.25 -9.43
CA GLN A 171 4.57 -6.65 -9.81
C GLN A 171 5.85 -6.91 -10.58
N LEU A 172 6.59 -7.94 -10.17
CA LEU A 172 7.78 -8.40 -10.89
C LEU A 172 7.38 -9.14 -12.18
N GLY A 173 8.27 -9.12 -13.18
CA GLY A 173 8.07 -9.84 -14.42
C GLY A 173 8.01 -11.36 -14.23
N LYS A 174 7.37 -12.07 -15.16
CA LYS A 174 7.18 -13.54 -15.09
C LYS A 174 8.49 -14.32 -14.93
N ALA A 175 9.60 -13.82 -15.44
CA ALA A 175 10.93 -14.46 -15.33
C ALA A 175 11.39 -14.62 -13.88
N SER A 176 10.99 -13.72 -12.98
CA SER A 176 11.36 -13.74 -11.57
C SER A 176 10.79 -14.93 -10.77
N VAL A 177 9.74 -15.57 -11.26
CA VAL A 177 9.03 -16.66 -10.55
C VAL A 177 9.94 -17.88 -10.28
N LYS A 178 10.94 -18.10 -11.16
CA LYS A 178 11.86 -19.26 -11.07
C LYS A 178 13.19 -18.91 -10.40
N MET A 179 13.40 -17.67 -9.98
CA MET A 179 14.68 -17.21 -9.44
C MET A 179 14.73 -17.34 -7.92
N ARG A 180 15.84 -17.87 -7.42
CA ARG A 180 16.12 -17.96 -5.98
C ARG A 180 16.45 -16.60 -5.37
N TYR A 181 17.13 -15.76 -6.15
CA TYR A 181 17.51 -14.39 -5.78
C TYR A 181 17.06 -13.45 -6.88
N LEU A 182 16.53 -12.30 -6.50
CA LEU A 182 16.11 -11.25 -7.39
C LEU A 182 17.21 -10.20 -7.49
N THR A 183 17.48 -9.74 -8.69
CA THR A 183 18.39 -8.62 -8.96
C THR A 183 17.59 -7.49 -9.62
N ASN A 184 18.22 -6.35 -9.85
CA ASN A 184 17.59 -5.23 -10.56
C ASN A 184 17.08 -5.61 -11.96
N ASN A 185 17.61 -6.69 -12.55
CA ASN A 185 17.17 -7.19 -13.87
C ASN A 185 15.75 -7.77 -13.86
N GLU A 186 15.27 -8.28 -12.70
CA GLU A 186 13.96 -8.91 -12.54
C GLU A 186 12.83 -7.93 -12.26
N ILE A 187 13.16 -6.67 -12.02
CA ILE A 187 12.16 -5.59 -11.86
C ILE A 187 11.42 -5.34 -13.19
N GLY A 188 11.60 -6.23 -14.13
CA GLY A 188 10.99 -6.18 -15.44
C GLY A 188 11.67 -5.15 -16.33
N GLN A 189 10.87 -4.43 -17.09
CA GLN A 189 11.37 -3.42 -18.03
C GLN A 189 11.71 -2.08 -17.39
N ALA A 190 11.49 -1.93 -16.08
CA ALA A 190 11.70 -0.66 -15.36
C ALA A 190 13.01 -0.67 -14.55
N LYS A 191 14.13 -1.01 -15.18
CA LYS A 191 15.46 -1.08 -14.51
C LYS A 191 15.90 0.24 -13.85
N ASN A 192 15.49 1.37 -14.41
CA ASN A 192 15.91 2.70 -13.96
C ASN A 192 15.03 3.26 -12.82
N ILE A 193 14.10 2.47 -12.29
CA ILE A 193 13.26 2.93 -11.16
C ILE A 193 14.06 2.96 -9.85
N LEU A 194 15.19 2.25 -9.77
CA LEU A 194 15.98 2.08 -8.54
C LEU A 194 17.31 2.86 -8.53
N ASP A 195 17.72 3.47 -9.63
CA ASP A 195 18.87 4.37 -9.72
C ASP A 195 18.44 5.81 -9.39
#